data_141ca6c0e03b078abfe2db0ece7ddc7f
#
_entry.id   141ca6c0e03b078abfe2db0ece7ddc7f
#
_cell.length_a   1.000
_cell.length_b   1.000
_cell.length_c   1.000
_cell.angle_alpha   90.00
_cell.angle_beta   90.00
_cell.angle_gamma   90.00
#
_symmetry.space_group_name_H-M   'P 1'
#
loop_
_entity.id
_entity.type
_entity.pdbx_description
1 polymer ?
#
loop_
_entity_poly.entity_id
_entity_poly.type
_entity_poly.pdbx_seq_one_letter_code
_entity_poly.pdbx_strand_id
1 'polypeptide(L)'
;MLYTSQSLAEKGFDVEIFASSPPAGFENMCPTGEKNIDSAAARADAVILPLPVSRDGVHLNSSPLTLNGLSDTLERGQTVFAGMMDGALKSSFFKKGIRVFDYFEREELAVNNAVPTAQGVIKIAMENMKITVHGAKCAVTGYGRTAKVLADMLAALGAHVTVAVRK
;
A
#
# COMPACT_ATOMS: atom_id res chain seq x y z
N MET A 1 -0.16 -1.84 -6.77
CA MET A 1 0.13 -3.28 -7.03
C MET A 1 0.26 -3.56 -8.52
N LEU A 2 -0.73 -3.25 -9.39
CA LEU A 2 -0.69 -3.59 -10.82
C LEU A 2 0.55 -3.07 -11.56
N TYR A 3 0.89 -1.81 -11.41
CA TYR A 3 2.11 -1.25 -12.00
C TYR A 3 3.40 -1.89 -11.46
N THR A 4 3.39 -2.36 -10.22
CA THR A 4 4.52 -3.11 -9.65
C THR A 4 4.67 -4.45 -10.35
N SER A 5 3.57 -5.17 -10.60
CA SER A 5 3.56 -6.44 -11.31
C SER A 5 4.08 -6.30 -12.74
N GLN A 6 3.63 -5.27 -13.45
CA GLN A 6 4.13 -4.96 -14.80
C GLN A 6 5.62 -4.67 -14.79
N SER A 7 6.09 -3.80 -13.89
CA SER A 7 7.52 -3.46 -13.78
C SER A 7 8.41 -4.65 -13.42
N LEU A 8 7.90 -5.62 -12.66
CA LEU A 8 8.61 -6.85 -12.36
C LEU A 8 8.66 -7.77 -13.59
N ALA A 9 7.56 -7.91 -14.32
CA ALA A 9 7.52 -8.70 -15.55
C ALA A 9 8.46 -8.13 -16.63
N GLU A 10 8.50 -6.81 -16.79
CA GLU A 10 9.43 -6.11 -17.69
C GLU A 10 10.92 -6.36 -17.33
N LYS A 11 11.19 -6.66 -16.06
CA LYS A 11 12.53 -7.03 -15.57
C LYS A 11 12.82 -8.54 -15.66
N GLY A 12 11.92 -9.32 -16.23
CA GLY A 12 12.12 -10.74 -16.49
C GLY A 12 11.70 -11.66 -15.34
N PHE A 13 10.96 -11.16 -14.35
CA PHE A 13 10.34 -12.01 -13.32
C PHE A 13 9.07 -12.66 -13.87
N ASP A 14 8.85 -13.93 -13.50
CA ASP A 14 7.57 -14.59 -13.70
C ASP A 14 6.59 -14.12 -12.62
N VAL A 15 5.51 -13.47 -13.01
CA VAL A 15 4.60 -12.77 -12.09
C VAL A 15 3.18 -13.23 -12.28
N GLU A 16 2.60 -13.80 -11.24
CA GLU A 16 1.18 -14.15 -11.17
C GLU A 16 0.41 -13.15 -10.28
N ILE A 17 -0.75 -12.69 -10.75
CA ILE A 17 -1.63 -11.78 -10.02
C ILE A 17 -2.89 -12.51 -9.59
N PHE A 18 -3.14 -12.53 -8.29
CA PHE A 18 -4.38 -13.05 -7.72
C PHE A 18 -5.30 -11.91 -7.34
N ALA A 19 -6.39 -11.77 -8.07
CA ALA A 19 -7.43 -10.78 -7.82
C ALA A 19 -8.81 -11.42 -7.99
N SER A 20 -9.82 -10.87 -7.35
CA SER A 20 -11.21 -11.33 -7.45
C SER A 20 -11.75 -11.29 -8.89
N SER A 21 -11.23 -10.38 -9.69
CA SER A 21 -11.43 -10.31 -11.15
C SER A 21 -10.14 -9.79 -11.78
N PRO A 22 -9.75 -10.30 -12.96
CA PRO A 22 -8.59 -9.80 -13.67
C PRO A 22 -8.73 -8.30 -13.94
N PRO A 23 -7.75 -7.48 -13.54
CA PRO A 23 -7.77 -6.05 -13.87
C PRO A 23 -7.58 -5.85 -15.36
N ALA A 24 -8.26 -4.85 -15.94
CA ALA A 24 -8.14 -4.53 -17.35
C ALA A 24 -6.68 -4.28 -17.77
N GLY A 25 -6.21 -4.97 -18.81
CA GLY A 25 -4.84 -4.91 -19.30
C GLY A 25 -3.83 -5.79 -18.55
N PHE A 26 -4.27 -6.60 -17.58
CA PHE A 26 -3.43 -7.53 -16.81
C PHE A 26 -3.96 -8.99 -16.86
N GLU A 27 -4.85 -9.28 -17.79
CA GLU A 27 -5.50 -10.58 -17.91
C GLU A 27 -4.48 -11.72 -18.11
N ASN A 28 -3.41 -11.46 -18.87
CA ASN A 28 -2.34 -12.43 -19.14
C ASN A 28 -1.47 -12.76 -17.92
N MET A 29 -1.51 -11.93 -16.88
CA MET A 29 -0.77 -12.15 -15.62
C MET A 29 -1.64 -12.82 -14.56
N CYS A 30 -2.92 -13.06 -14.84
CA CYS A 30 -3.83 -13.76 -13.95
C CYS A 30 -3.93 -15.22 -14.39
N PRO A 31 -3.63 -16.20 -13.52
CA PRO A 31 -3.66 -17.61 -13.90
C PRO A 31 -5.06 -18.02 -14.33
N THR A 32 -5.14 -18.57 -15.55
CA THR A 32 -6.37 -19.15 -16.08
C THR A 32 -6.53 -20.56 -15.52
N GLY A 33 -7.48 -20.77 -14.62
CA GLY A 33 -7.82 -22.09 -14.09
C GLY A 33 -7.36 -22.39 -12.66
N GLU A 34 -6.34 -21.79 -12.13
CA GLU A 34 -6.03 -21.87 -10.71
C GLU A 34 -6.81 -20.82 -9.92
N LYS A 35 -7.88 -21.28 -9.27
CA LYS A 35 -8.64 -20.44 -8.34
C LYS A 35 -8.04 -20.43 -6.93
N ASN A 36 -6.95 -21.15 -6.70
CA ASN A 36 -6.40 -21.35 -5.38
C ASN A 36 -5.09 -20.55 -5.22
N ILE A 37 -5.22 -19.40 -4.57
CA ILE A 37 -4.07 -18.56 -4.18
C ILE A 37 -3.05 -19.34 -3.34
N ASP A 38 -3.49 -20.37 -2.61
CA ASP A 38 -2.63 -21.16 -1.74
C ASP A 38 -1.60 -21.94 -2.54
N SER A 39 -1.99 -22.57 -3.64
CA SER A 39 -1.07 -23.36 -4.47
C SER A 39 -0.02 -22.48 -5.16
N ALA A 40 -0.39 -21.29 -5.58
CA ALA A 40 0.54 -20.35 -6.19
C ALA A 40 1.47 -19.71 -5.14
N ALA A 41 0.95 -19.34 -3.99
CA ALA A 41 1.77 -18.81 -2.90
C ALA A 41 2.81 -19.82 -2.42
N ALA A 42 2.47 -21.12 -2.38
CA ALA A 42 3.41 -22.18 -2.00
C ALA A 42 4.57 -22.33 -3.01
N ARG A 43 4.35 -22.06 -4.30
CA ARG A 43 5.38 -22.18 -5.36
C ARG A 43 6.22 -20.92 -5.56
N ALA A 44 5.76 -19.78 -5.05
CA ALA A 44 6.39 -18.49 -5.29
C ALA A 44 7.69 -18.32 -4.49
N ASP A 45 8.75 -17.83 -5.09
CA ASP A 45 9.97 -17.41 -4.36
C ASP A 45 9.68 -16.20 -3.47
N ALA A 46 8.78 -15.35 -3.92
CA ALA A 46 8.38 -14.13 -3.21
C ALA A 46 6.88 -13.85 -3.35
N VAL A 47 6.26 -13.43 -2.26
CA VAL A 47 4.85 -13.02 -2.22
C VAL A 47 4.74 -11.55 -1.87
N ILE A 48 4.03 -10.78 -2.70
CA ILE A 48 3.80 -9.35 -2.49
C ILE A 48 2.35 -9.14 -2.04
N LEU A 49 2.18 -8.70 -0.81
CA LEU A 49 0.89 -8.48 -0.19
C LEU A 49 0.39 -7.04 -0.37
N PRO A 50 -0.93 -6.80 -0.29
CA PRO A 50 -1.51 -5.47 -0.42
C PRO A 50 -1.12 -4.53 0.72
N LEU A 51 -1.40 -3.23 0.52
CA LEU A 51 -1.26 -2.17 1.52
C LEU A 51 -2.65 -1.59 1.86
N PRO A 52 -3.10 -1.61 3.09
CA PRO A 52 -2.57 -2.41 4.19
C PRO A 52 -2.73 -3.91 3.92
N VAL A 53 -1.94 -4.75 4.59
CA VAL A 53 -2.05 -6.22 4.49
C VAL A 53 -3.44 -6.69 4.88
N SER A 54 -4.00 -6.12 5.95
CA SER A 54 -5.33 -6.41 6.46
C SER A 54 -6.00 -5.14 6.95
N ARG A 55 -7.33 -5.13 6.98
CA ARG A 55 -8.14 -4.05 7.57
C ARG A 55 -8.83 -4.50 8.85
N ASP A 56 -9.11 -5.77 8.98
CA ASP A 56 -9.81 -6.38 10.12
C ASP A 56 -8.90 -7.21 11.04
N GLY A 57 -7.62 -7.37 10.66
CA GLY A 57 -6.65 -8.19 11.37
C GLY A 57 -6.82 -9.69 11.16
N VAL A 58 -7.79 -10.14 10.37
CA VAL A 58 -8.12 -11.55 10.14
C VAL A 58 -7.93 -11.95 8.68
N HIS A 59 -8.44 -11.16 7.75
CA HIS A 59 -8.39 -11.45 6.32
C HIS A 59 -7.35 -10.60 5.59
N LEU A 60 -6.79 -11.16 4.55
CA LEU A 60 -5.99 -10.41 3.60
C LEU A 60 -6.85 -9.33 2.94
N ASN A 61 -6.35 -8.11 2.87
CA ASN A 61 -7.10 -6.99 2.32
C ASN A 61 -7.61 -7.28 0.91
N SER A 62 -8.91 -7.11 0.70
CA SER A 62 -9.63 -7.39 -0.56
C SER A 62 -9.60 -8.87 -1.00
N SER A 63 -9.47 -9.80 -0.05
CA SER A 63 -9.49 -11.24 -0.30
C SER A 63 -10.22 -11.97 0.82
N PRO A 64 -10.90 -13.09 0.54
CA PRO A 64 -11.48 -13.95 1.56
C PRO A 64 -10.43 -14.80 2.31
N LEU A 65 -9.18 -14.81 1.85
CA LEU A 65 -8.10 -15.58 2.45
C LEU A 65 -7.75 -15.00 3.83
N THR A 66 -7.67 -15.88 4.83
CA THR A 66 -7.23 -15.48 6.17
C THR A 66 -5.71 -15.35 6.24
N LEU A 67 -5.23 -14.46 7.10
CA LEU A 67 -3.79 -14.28 7.34
C LEU A 67 -3.14 -15.56 7.88
N ASN A 68 -3.88 -16.33 8.69
CA ASN A 68 -3.42 -17.63 9.18
C ASN A 68 -3.34 -18.64 8.03
N GLY A 69 -4.36 -18.74 7.16
CA GLY A 69 -4.33 -19.60 5.97
C GLY A 69 -3.15 -19.28 5.07
N LEU A 70 -2.92 -17.99 4.77
CA LEU A 70 -1.73 -17.59 4.02
C LEU A 70 -0.44 -18.01 4.72
N SER A 71 -0.34 -17.79 6.04
CA SER A 71 0.82 -18.20 6.82
C SER A 71 1.05 -19.71 6.79
N ASP A 72 -0.02 -20.52 6.75
CA ASP A 72 0.07 -21.97 6.73
C ASP A 72 0.50 -22.52 5.35
N THR A 73 0.17 -21.79 4.31
CA THR A 73 0.55 -22.12 2.92
C THR A 73 2.02 -21.83 2.62
N LEU A 74 2.57 -20.78 3.22
CA LEU A 74 3.93 -20.34 2.93
C LEU A 74 4.98 -21.27 3.53
N GLU A 75 6.04 -21.51 2.77
CA GLU A 75 7.14 -22.41 3.15
C GLU A 75 8.37 -21.65 3.66
N ARG A 76 9.21 -22.38 4.39
CA ARG A 76 10.48 -21.87 4.89
C ARG A 76 11.40 -21.41 3.75
N GLY A 77 11.98 -20.23 3.88
CA GLY A 77 12.90 -19.66 2.90
C GLY A 77 12.25 -18.70 1.93
N GLN A 78 10.93 -18.73 1.78
CA GLN A 78 10.20 -17.75 0.98
C GLN A 78 10.33 -16.34 1.54
N THR A 79 10.10 -15.36 0.68
CA THR A 79 10.15 -13.94 1.05
C THR A 79 8.78 -13.29 0.89
N VAL A 80 8.33 -12.58 1.91
CA VAL A 80 7.08 -11.80 1.90
C VAL A 80 7.39 -10.32 1.92
N PHE A 81 6.88 -9.60 0.94
CA PHE A 81 6.85 -8.14 0.91
C PHE A 81 5.45 -7.66 1.27
N ALA A 82 5.34 -6.83 2.30
CA ALA A 82 4.07 -6.38 2.82
C ALA A 82 4.15 -4.90 3.23
N GLY A 83 3.01 -4.27 3.43
CA GLY A 83 2.96 -2.93 3.96
C GLY A 83 1.97 -2.81 5.10
N MET A 84 2.36 -2.17 6.20
CA MET A 84 1.58 -2.04 7.44
C MET A 84 1.21 -3.41 8.04
N MET A 85 2.21 -4.25 8.21
CA MET A 85 2.05 -5.55 8.87
C MET A 85 2.17 -5.39 10.39
N ASP A 86 1.24 -5.99 11.13
CA ASP A 86 1.34 -5.99 12.59
C ASP A 86 2.46 -6.90 13.12
N GLY A 87 2.86 -6.66 14.37
CA GLY A 87 3.96 -7.40 14.99
C GLY A 87 3.65 -8.88 15.24
N ALA A 88 2.39 -9.25 15.44
CA ALA A 88 2.00 -10.64 15.67
C ALA A 88 2.16 -11.46 14.39
N LEU A 89 1.72 -10.90 13.26
CA LEU A 89 1.85 -11.53 11.95
C LEU A 89 3.34 -11.62 11.52
N LYS A 90 4.13 -10.55 11.72
CA LYS A 90 5.60 -10.60 11.49
C LYS A 90 6.25 -11.71 12.30
N SER A 91 5.88 -11.85 13.58
CA SER A 91 6.41 -12.88 14.46
C SER A 91 6.00 -14.30 14.02
N SER A 92 4.79 -14.47 13.52
CA SER A 92 4.32 -15.76 12.98
C SER A 92 5.16 -16.20 11.78
N PHE A 93 5.36 -15.32 10.80
CA PHE A 93 6.19 -15.60 9.64
C PHE A 93 7.65 -15.88 10.02
N PHE A 94 8.21 -15.09 10.93
CA PHE A 94 9.58 -15.29 11.41
C PHE A 94 9.79 -16.67 12.06
N LYS A 95 8.83 -17.13 12.89
CA LYS A 95 8.88 -18.47 13.50
C LYS A 95 8.88 -19.59 12.48
N LYS A 96 8.25 -19.41 11.33
CA LYS A 96 8.22 -20.35 10.21
C LYS A 96 9.48 -20.27 9.32
N GLY A 97 10.39 -19.33 9.58
CA GLY A 97 11.60 -19.11 8.78
C GLY A 97 11.31 -18.42 7.45
N ILE A 98 10.20 -17.69 7.35
CA ILE A 98 9.81 -16.84 6.23
C ILE A 98 10.44 -15.46 6.44
N ARG A 99 11.07 -14.92 5.42
CA ARG A 99 11.64 -13.57 5.46
C ARG A 99 10.55 -12.55 5.17
N VAL A 100 10.45 -11.52 6.00
CA VAL A 100 9.45 -10.47 5.85
C VAL A 100 10.12 -9.12 5.68
N PHE A 101 9.70 -8.39 4.65
CA PHE A 101 10.10 -7.00 4.42
C PHE A 101 8.84 -6.13 4.40
N ASP A 102 8.69 -5.26 5.40
CA ASP A 102 7.64 -4.25 5.43
C ASP A 102 8.12 -3.02 4.65
N TYR A 103 7.67 -2.92 3.39
CA TYR A 103 8.09 -1.80 2.53
C TYR A 103 7.53 -0.45 3.00
N PHE A 104 6.50 -0.45 3.85
CA PHE A 104 5.94 0.79 4.40
C PHE A 104 6.81 1.39 5.52
N GLU A 105 7.71 0.61 6.12
CA GLU A 105 8.70 1.10 7.08
C GLU A 105 9.85 1.88 6.40
N ARG A 106 9.96 1.83 5.07
CA ARG A 106 10.99 2.58 4.35
C ARG A 106 10.68 4.07 4.34
N GLU A 107 11.61 4.87 4.89
CA GLU A 107 11.47 6.33 4.93
C GLU A 107 11.30 6.96 3.55
N GLU A 108 12.03 6.47 2.56
CA GLU A 108 11.95 6.96 1.17
C GLU A 108 10.54 6.78 0.59
N LEU A 109 9.89 5.64 0.86
CA LEU A 109 8.52 5.43 0.42
C LEU A 109 7.56 6.37 1.11
N ALA A 110 7.73 6.58 2.43
CA ALA A 110 6.88 7.47 3.20
C ALA A 110 7.01 8.93 2.76
N VAL A 111 8.23 9.38 2.43
CA VAL A 111 8.49 10.73 1.89
C VAL A 111 7.89 10.88 0.50
N ASN A 112 8.14 9.93 -0.41
CA ASN A 112 7.61 9.98 -1.77
C ASN A 112 6.08 9.90 -1.81
N ASN A 113 5.47 9.10 -0.92
CA ASN A 113 4.01 8.97 -0.82
C ASN A 113 3.33 10.21 -0.20
N ALA A 114 4.09 11.11 0.44
CA ALA A 114 3.54 12.36 0.97
C ALA A 114 3.00 13.27 -0.13
N VAL A 115 3.64 13.28 -1.31
CA VAL A 115 3.23 14.10 -2.46
C VAL A 115 1.85 13.69 -2.99
N PRO A 116 1.62 12.46 -3.46
CA PRO A 116 0.29 12.07 -3.96
C PRO A 116 -0.79 12.11 -2.87
N THR A 117 -0.42 11.87 -1.60
CA THR A 117 -1.35 12.00 -0.47
C THR A 117 -1.79 13.45 -0.29
N ALA A 118 -0.86 14.41 -0.32
CA ALA A 118 -1.19 15.84 -0.24
C ALA A 118 -2.06 16.30 -1.41
N GLN A 119 -1.77 15.85 -2.62
CA GLN A 119 -2.60 16.12 -3.81
C GLN A 119 -4.01 15.54 -3.66
N GLY A 120 -4.14 14.33 -3.14
CA GLY A 120 -5.45 13.72 -2.84
C GLY A 120 -6.27 14.55 -1.83
N VAL A 121 -5.63 15.06 -0.78
CA VAL A 121 -6.27 15.96 0.19
C VAL A 121 -6.74 17.24 -0.48
N ILE A 122 -5.92 17.87 -1.33
CA ILE A 122 -6.29 19.09 -2.06
C ILE A 122 -7.47 18.82 -3.00
N LYS A 123 -7.45 17.70 -3.73
CA LYS A 123 -8.57 17.28 -4.58
C LYS A 123 -9.88 17.20 -3.77
N ILE A 124 -9.87 16.47 -2.65
CA ILE A 124 -11.04 16.31 -1.78
C ILE A 124 -11.50 17.68 -1.23
N ALA A 125 -10.56 18.54 -0.86
CA ALA A 125 -10.88 19.89 -0.40
C ALA A 125 -11.58 20.69 -1.51
N MET A 126 -11.05 20.70 -2.72
CA MET A 126 -11.65 21.41 -3.88
C MET A 126 -13.04 20.90 -4.23
N GLU A 127 -13.30 19.60 -4.11
CA GLU A 127 -14.61 18.98 -4.37
C GLU A 127 -15.66 19.36 -3.32
N ASN A 128 -15.25 19.66 -2.08
CA ASN A 128 -16.16 19.88 -0.96
C ASN A 128 -16.25 21.35 -0.49
N MET A 129 -15.32 22.20 -0.89
CA MET A 129 -15.32 23.62 -0.54
C MET A 129 -16.28 24.39 -1.46
N LYS A 130 -16.99 25.37 -0.89
CA LYS A 130 -17.83 26.31 -1.66
C LYS A 130 -17.06 27.52 -2.19
N ILE A 131 -15.77 27.62 -1.89
CA ILE A 131 -14.86 28.70 -2.27
C ILE A 131 -13.62 28.12 -2.93
N THR A 132 -12.87 28.94 -3.66
CA THR A 132 -11.57 28.54 -4.21
C THR A 132 -10.52 28.35 -3.12
N VAL A 133 -9.53 27.52 -3.37
CA VAL A 133 -8.37 27.37 -2.48
C VAL A 133 -7.57 28.67 -2.39
N HIS A 134 -7.46 29.40 -3.50
CA HIS A 134 -6.83 30.72 -3.52
C HIS A 134 -7.58 31.69 -2.58
N GLY A 135 -6.85 32.30 -1.67
CA GLY A 135 -7.37 33.21 -0.65
C GLY A 135 -8.07 32.51 0.54
N ALA A 136 -8.23 31.18 0.49
CA ALA A 136 -8.83 30.44 1.60
C ALA A 136 -7.91 30.42 2.83
N LYS A 137 -8.51 30.46 4.04
CA LYS A 137 -7.78 30.25 5.30
C LYS A 137 -7.76 28.76 5.61
N CYS A 138 -6.61 28.13 5.53
CA CYS A 138 -6.42 26.71 5.75
C CYS A 138 -5.63 26.44 7.05
N ALA A 139 -6.14 25.56 7.89
CA ALA A 139 -5.44 25.07 9.07
C ALA A 139 -4.97 23.63 8.83
N VAL A 140 -3.68 23.37 8.96
CA VAL A 140 -3.08 22.04 8.87
C VAL A 140 -2.65 21.62 10.28
N THR A 141 -3.21 20.50 10.77
CA THR A 141 -2.87 19.96 12.08
C THR A 141 -1.75 18.94 11.98
N GLY A 142 -0.66 19.16 12.73
CA GLY A 142 0.56 18.38 12.64
C GLY A 142 1.56 18.95 11.65
N TYR A 143 2.82 18.48 11.72
CA TYR A 143 3.90 18.90 10.79
C TYR A 143 4.80 17.71 10.43
N GLY A 144 4.16 16.59 10.16
CA GLY A 144 4.83 15.40 9.62
C GLY A 144 5.09 15.52 8.12
N ARG A 145 5.58 14.43 7.49
CA ARG A 145 5.95 14.37 6.08
C ARG A 145 4.86 14.90 5.14
N THR A 146 3.65 14.35 5.25
CA THR A 146 2.49 14.76 4.44
C THR A 146 2.05 16.20 4.72
N ALA A 147 2.03 16.61 6.00
CA ALA A 147 1.58 17.94 6.38
C ALA A 147 2.51 19.04 5.86
N LYS A 148 3.82 18.80 5.81
CA LYS A 148 4.78 19.73 5.20
C LYS A 148 4.48 19.96 3.73
N VAL A 149 4.39 18.86 2.97
CA VAL A 149 4.09 18.92 1.52
C VAL A 149 2.73 19.56 1.26
N LEU A 150 1.70 19.22 2.07
CA LEU A 150 0.37 19.80 1.95
C LEU A 150 0.38 21.30 2.22
N ALA A 151 1.07 21.76 3.26
CA ALA A 151 1.17 23.17 3.59
C ALA A 151 1.83 23.97 2.46
N ASP A 152 2.93 23.46 1.91
CA ASP A 152 3.65 24.08 0.80
C ASP A 152 2.78 24.15 -0.46
N MET A 153 2.08 23.06 -0.80
CA MET A 153 1.18 23.02 -1.96
C MET A 153 -0.01 23.97 -1.80
N LEU A 154 -0.64 24.03 -0.63
CA LEU A 154 -1.73 24.96 -0.35
C LEU A 154 -1.27 26.41 -0.45
N ALA A 155 -0.09 26.73 0.10
CA ALA A 155 0.50 28.06 -0.02
C ALA A 155 0.79 28.43 -1.47
N ALA A 156 1.33 27.49 -2.27
CA ALA A 156 1.58 27.68 -3.70
C ALA A 156 0.28 27.93 -4.51
N LEU A 157 -0.85 27.35 -4.05
CA LEU A 157 -2.20 27.64 -4.61
C LEU A 157 -2.79 28.98 -4.12
N GLY A 158 -2.04 29.74 -3.30
CA GLY A 158 -2.46 31.06 -2.81
C GLY A 158 -3.36 31.02 -1.56
N ALA A 159 -3.40 29.93 -0.83
CA ALA A 159 -4.08 29.85 0.45
C ALA A 159 -3.29 30.51 1.58
N HIS A 160 -4.01 31.03 2.60
CA HIS A 160 -3.40 31.47 3.87
C HIS A 160 -3.30 30.26 4.82
N VAL A 161 -2.11 29.67 4.88
CA VAL A 161 -1.91 28.41 5.61
C VAL A 161 -1.40 28.68 7.02
N THR A 162 -2.08 28.10 8.01
CA THR A 162 -1.63 28.03 9.40
C THR A 162 -1.36 26.60 9.80
N VAL A 163 -0.17 26.30 10.34
CA VAL A 163 0.20 24.96 10.79
C VAL A 163 0.17 24.91 12.32
N ALA A 164 -0.64 24.01 12.88
CA ALA A 164 -0.74 23.78 14.30
C ALA A 164 0.02 22.50 14.69
N VAL A 165 0.99 22.63 15.59
CA VAL A 165 1.80 21.51 16.08
C VAL A 165 1.64 21.37 17.60
N ARG A 166 1.73 20.12 18.09
CA ARG A 166 1.83 19.86 19.52
C ARG A 166 3.26 20.17 19.94
N LYS A 167 3.42 20.88 21.04
CA LYS A 167 4.72 21.07 21.71
C LYS A 167 5.20 19.77 22.32
#